data_97e0283e61ca45365ccb783417e381f2
#
_entry.id   97e0283e61ca45365ccb783417e381f2
#
_cell.length_a   1.000
_cell.length_b   1.000
_cell.length_c   1.000
_cell.angle_alpha   90.00
_cell.angle_beta   90.00
_cell.angle_gamma   90.00
#
_symmetry.space_group_name_H-M   'P 1'
#
loop_
_entity.id
_entity.type
_entity.pdbx_description
1 polymer ?
#
loop_
_entity_poly.entity_id
_entity_poly.type
_entity_poly.pdbx_seq_one_letter_code
_entity_poly.pdbx_strand_id
1 'polypeptide(L)'
;EEDIEEVTSDITKSSEGDIKKVRMSLIEPNKKQPRRHFDEEKITALADSIKEHGLIQPIIITPSDNNMYKIVAGERRWRAAKKANLKEIPAVIRKYSEEQVAEIALIENLQRENLNPIEEAIGYNLLMDEFNLTQELISQRVGKSRSAIANSLRLLSLEDEIQKMLILGTLTSGHARAILSLDDKELRIALSKRIIEDNLNVRQAEALAKQLQKKKPQKKKTEKTAYDIEIEKIQNTLSSAMGTKVRINHTAKKGKIEIEYYGNEDLERVLGFFNIKGE
;
A
#
# COMPACT_ATOMS: atom_id res chain seq x y z
N GLU A 1 -9.90 -22.26 9.99
CA GLU A 1 -10.40 -22.56 8.62
C GLU A 1 -11.94 -22.58 8.55
N GLU A 2 -12.64 -22.89 9.64
CA GLU A 2 -14.12 -22.97 9.66
C GLU A 2 -14.82 -21.60 9.71
N ASP A 3 -14.21 -20.56 10.31
CA ASP A 3 -14.85 -19.24 10.46
C ASP A 3 -14.76 -18.33 9.21
N ILE A 4 -13.97 -18.70 8.20
CA ILE A 4 -13.68 -17.86 7.01
C ILE A 4 -14.67 -18.15 5.88
N GLU A 5 -15.11 -19.38 5.77
CA GLU A 5 -16.20 -19.74 4.84
C GLU A 5 -17.55 -19.14 5.26
N GLU A 6 -17.75 -18.85 6.55
CA GLU A 6 -19.01 -18.30 7.04
C GLU A 6 -19.30 -16.87 6.57
N VAL A 7 -18.36 -15.95 6.52
CA VAL A 7 -18.67 -14.53 6.19
C VAL A 7 -18.78 -14.28 4.68
N THR A 8 -17.98 -14.95 3.85
CA THR A 8 -18.14 -14.89 2.38
C THR A 8 -19.17 -15.91 1.87
N SER A 9 -19.32 -17.05 2.52
CA SER A 9 -20.40 -17.99 2.24
C SER A 9 -21.75 -17.51 2.77
N ASP A 10 -21.78 -16.70 3.84
CA ASP A 10 -22.99 -16.07 4.34
C ASP A 10 -23.58 -15.00 3.38
N ILE A 11 -22.76 -14.40 2.53
CA ILE A 11 -23.24 -13.55 1.43
C ILE A 11 -23.78 -14.41 0.27
N THR A 12 -23.25 -15.62 0.08
CA THR A 12 -23.62 -16.55 -1.01
C THR A 12 -24.51 -17.71 -0.60
N LYS A 13 -24.47 -18.12 0.66
CA LYS A 13 -25.38 -19.11 1.26
C LYS A 13 -26.40 -18.40 2.14
N SER A 14 -27.29 -17.58 1.55
CA SER A 14 -28.57 -17.30 2.21
C SER A 14 -29.28 -18.63 2.39
N SER A 15 -29.35 -19.13 3.63
CA SER A 15 -30.30 -20.19 3.96
C SER A 15 -31.69 -19.73 3.49
N GLU A 16 -32.41 -20.56 2.77
CA GLU A 16 -33.74 -20.28 2.21
C GLU A 16 -34.79 -19.81 3.25
N GLY A 17 -34.47 -19.87 4.54
CA GLY A 17 -35.32 -19.44 5.64
C GLY A 17 -35.37 -17.94 5.94
N ASP A 18 -34.40 -17.13 5.45
CA ASP A 18 -34.26 -15.71 5.83
C ASP A 18 -34.75 -14.71 4.76
N ILE A 19 -35.15 -15.17 3.58
CA ILE A 19 -35.61 -14.30 2.49
C ILE A 19 -37.08 -13.96 2.70
N LYS A 20 -37.39 -12.67 2.89
CA LYS A 20 -38.75 -12.14 3.03
C LYS A 20 -39.07 -11.15 1.91
N LYS A 21 -40.31 -11.16 1.42
CA LYS A 21 -40.81 -10.12 0.54
C LYS A 21 -41.13 -8.89 1.37
N VAL A 22 -40.45 -7.79 1.06
CA VAL A 22 -40.59 -6.52 1.77
C VAL A 22 -41.11 -5.46 0.81
N ARG A 23 -42.07 -4.66 1.29
CA ARG A 23 -42.65 -3.55 0.50
C ARG A 23 -41.61 -2.49 0.20
N MET A 24 -41.56 -2.03 -1.04
CA MET A 24 -40.63 -0.98 -1.48
C MET A 24 -40.77 0.34 -0.70
N SER A 25 -42.00 0.64 -0.23
CA SER A 25 -42.28 1.84 0.58
C SER A 25 -41.63 1.82 1.96
N LEU A 26 -41.23 0.65 2.46
CA LEU A 26 -40.60 0.49 3.76
C LEU A 26 -39.06 0.50 3.67
N ILE A 27 -38.48 0.60 2.46
CA ILE A 27 -37.04 0.49 2.24
C ILE A 27 -36.47 1.87 1.86
N GLU A 28 -35.50 2.33 2.65
CA GLU A 28 -34.78 3.57 2.43
C GLU A 28 -33.33 3.34 1.99
N PRO A 29 -32.83 4.18 1.04
CA PRO A 29 -31.42 4.14 0.69
C PRO A 29 -30.54 4.62 1.83
N ASN A 30 -29.33 4.08 1.92
CA ASN A 30 -28.36 4.54 2.90
C ASN A 30 -27.71 5.86 2.45
N LYS A 31 -28.03 6.99 3.12
CA LYS A 31 -27.48 8.32 2.82
C LYS A 31 -25.95 8.42 2.97
N LYS A 32 -25.33 7.51 3.73
CA LYS A 32 -23.88 7.46 3.97
C LYS A 32 -23.11 6.65 2.90
N GLN A 33 -23.80 6.11 1.87
CA GLN A 33 -23.10 5.34 0.81
C GLN A 33 -22.21 6.23 -0.06
N PRO A 34 -20.96 5.82 -0.34
CA PRO A 34 -19.99 6.62 -1.10
C PRO A 34 -20.34 6.76 -2.57
N ARG A 35 -21.23 5.89 -3.11
CA ARG A 35 -21.60 5.94 -4.52
C ARG A 35 -22.68 6.98 -4.80
N ARG A 36 -22.29 8.13 -5.35
CA ARG A 36 -23.21 9.20 -5.77
C ARG A 36 -23.60 9.15 -7.26
N HIS A 37 -22.74 8.59 -8.11
CA HIS A 37 -23.00 8.48 -9.54
C HIS A 37 -23.39 7.06 -9.93
N PHE A 38 -24.58 6.91 -10.45
CA PHE A 38 -25.11 5.66 -11.00
C PHE A 38 -25.30 5.86 -12.50
N ASP A 39 -24.80 4.92 -13.28
CA ASP A 39 -25.00 4.86 -14.72
C ASP A 39 -26.48 4.50 -14.98
N GLU A 40 -27.22 5.49 -15.45
CA GLU A 40 -28.67 5.42 -15.71
C GLU A 40 -29.00 4.35 -16.76
N GLU A 41 -28.16 4.16 -17.77
CA GLU A 41 -28.37 3.17 -18.84
C GLU A 41 -28.28 1.74 -18.26
N LYS A 42 -27.29 1.49 -17.41
CA LYS A 42 -27.13 0.19 -16.74
C LYS A 42 -28.24 -0.10 -15.73
N ILE A 43 -28.81 0.93 -15.09
CA ILE A 43 -29.97 0.76 -14.20
C ILE A 43 -31.22 0.44 -15.04
N THR A 44 -31.37 1.06 -16.21
CA THR A 44 -32.52 0.82 -17.10
C THR A 44 -32.49 -0.61 -17.62
N ALA A 45 -31.36 -1.05 -18.15
CA ALA A 45 -31.20 -2.44 -18.61
C ALA A 45 -31.49 -3.48 -17.50
N LEU A 46 -31.04 -3.20 -16.27
CA LEU A 46 -31.35 -4.03 -15.11
C LEU A 46 -32.84 -3.98 -14.75
N ALA A 47 -33.50 -2.84 -14.85
CA ALA A 47 -34.92 -2.70 -14.58
C ALA A 47 -35.78 -3.49 -15.58
N ASP A 48 -35.39 -3.49 -16.86
CA ASP A 48 -36.08 -4.27 -17.87
C ASP A 48 -35.93 -5.78 -17.64
N SER A 49 -34.74 -6.25 -17.29
CA SER A 49 -34.54 -7.64 -16.87
C SER A 49 -35.36 -8.02 -15.63
N ILE A 50 -35.46 -7.11 -14.65
CA ILE A 50 -36.27 -7.33 -13.44
C ILE A 50 -37.77 -7.36 -13.73
N LYS A 51 -38.26 -6.65 -14.73
CA LYS A 51 -39.67 -6.74 -15.17
C LYS A 51 -40.01 -8.10 -15.73
N GLU A 52 -39.09 -8.71 -16.48
CA GLU A 52 -39.32 -10.01 -17.11
C GLU A 52 -39.16 -11.19 -16.15
N HIS A 53 -38.12 -11.17 -15.34
CA HIS A 53 -37.70 -12.32 -14.53
C HIS A 53 -37.88 -12.14 -13.02
N GLY A 54 -38.28 -10.95 -12.59
CA GLY A 54 -38.28 -10.56 -11.20
C GLY A 54 -36.89 -10.33 -10.64
N LEU A 55 -36.80 -9.97 -9.35
CA LEU A 55 -35.52 -9.81 -8.66
C LEU A 55 -35.09 -11.18 -8.13
N ILE A 56 -34.16 -11.85 -8.86
CA ILE A 56 -33.66 -13.18 -8.51
C ILE A 56 -32.79 -13.14 -7.25
N GLN A 57 -31.89 -12.16 -7.19
CA GLN A 57 -30.93 -12.02 -6.08
C GLN A 57 -31.46 -11.03 -5.04
N PRO A 58 -31.72 -11.43 -3.79
CA PRO A 58 -32.27 -10.56 -2.77
C PRO A 58 -31.34 -9.41 -2.42
N ILE A 59 -31.90 -8.32 -1.89
CA ILE A 59 -31.13 -7.24 -1.27
C ILE A 59 -30.93 -7.55 0.22
N ILE A 60 -29.93 -6.95 0.85
CA ILE A 60 -29.70 -7.03 2.28
C ILE A 60 -30.13 -5.73 2.94
N ILE A 61 -30.99 -5.85 3.95
CA ILE A 61 -31.54 -4.70 4.68
C ILE A 61 -31.41 -4.91 6.19
N THR A 62 -31.32 -3.80 6.93
CA THR A 62 -31.33 -3.78 8.39
C THR A 62 -32.53 -2.98 8.90
N PRO A 63 -33.17 -3.38 10.00
CA PRO A 63 -34.20 -2.56 10.64
C PRO A 63 -33.67 -1.17 10.99
N SER A 64 -34.47 -0.15 10.72
CA SER A 64 -34.23 1.25 11.05
C SER A 64 -35.38 1.77 11.93
N ASP A 65 -35.30 3.05 12.35
CA ASP A 65 -36.36 3.69 13.10
C ASP A 65 -37.69 3.69 12.34
N ASN A 66 -38.81 3.81 13.05
CA ASN A 66 -40.15 3.91 12.49
C ASN A 66 -40.65 2.73 11.63
N ASN A 67 -40.25 1.47 11.96
CA ASN A 67 -40.62 0.27 11.17
C ASN A 67 -40.13 0.32 9.71
N MET A 68 -39.11 1.10 9.41
CA MET A 68 -38.46 1.15 8.12
C MET A 68 -37.25 0.22 8.06
N TYR A 69 -36.74 0.01 6.86
CA TYR A 69 -35.53 -0.77 6.61
C TYR A 69 -34.52 0.07 5.84
N LYS A 70 -33.25 -0.03 6.22
CA LYS A 70 -32.15 0.65 5.53
C LYS A 70 -31.37 -0.35 4.69
N ILE A 71 -31.03 0.02 3.47
CA ILE A 71 -30.26 -0.85 2.57
C ILE A 71 -28.82 -0.97 3.09
N VAL A 72 -28.35 -2.19 3.28
CA VAL A 72 -26.96 -2.54 3.57
C VAL A 72 -26.23 -2.86 2.29
N ALA A 73 -26.78 -3.73 1.43
CA ALA A 73 -26.21 -4.09 0.13
C ALA A 73 -27.31 -4.28 -0.92
N GLY A 74 -26.98 -3.95 -2.20
CA GLY A 74 -27.90 -4.12 -3.33
C GLY A 74 -28.65 -2.84 -3.75
N GLU A 75 -28.11 -1.65 -3.49
CA GLU A 75 -28.71 -0.34 -3.89
C GLU A 75 -29.08 -0.28 -5.38
N ARG A 76 -28.23 -0.81 -6.30
CA ARG A 76 -28.54 -0.83 -7.75
C ARG A 76 -29.79 -1.67 -8.04
N ARG A 77 -29.91 -2.83 -7.37
CA ARG A 77 -31.07 -3.72 -7.50
C ARG A 77 -32.34 -3.06 -7.00
N TRP A 78 -32.26 -2.36 -5.86
CA TRP A 78 -33.40 -1.62 -5.32
C TRP A 78 -33.83 -0.47 -6.27
N ARG A 79 -32.88 0.31 -6.81
CA ARG A 79 -33.19 1.39 -7.79
C ARG A 79 -33.83 0.84 -9.07
N ALA A 80 -33.28 -0.24 -9.60
CA ALA A 80 -33.84 -0.90 -10.77
C ALA A 80 -35.23 -1.49 -10.50
N ALA A 81 -35.45 -2.11 -9.34
CA ALA A 81 -36.79 -2.61 -8.92
C ALA A 81 -37.80 -1.45 -8.75
N LYS A 82 -37.37 -0.30 -8.23
CA LYS A 82 -38.18 0.92 -8.15
C LYS A 82 -38.56 1.44 -9.54
N LYS A 83 -37.58 1.46 -10.48
CA LYS A 83 -37.83 1.86 -11.89
C LYS A 83 -38.73 0.85 -12.62
N ALA A 84 -38.66 -0.43 -12.23
CA ALA A 84 -39.56 -1.50 -12.71
C ALA A 84 -40.97 -1.46 -12.09
N ASN A 85 -41.24 -0.52 -11.15
CA ASN A 85 -42.51 -0.37 -10.42
C ASN A 85 -42.93 -1.61 -9.61
N LEU A 86 -41.96 -2.39 -9.08
CA LEU A 86 -42.26 -3.50 -8.19
C LEU A 86 -42.83 -2.98 -6.85
N LYS A 87 -43.90 -3.60 -6.35
CA LYS A 87 -44.48 -3.27 -5.03
C LYS A 87 -43.67 -3.86 -3.87
N GLU A 88 -43.12 -5.05 -4.09
CA GLU A 88 -42.37 -5.84 -3.09
C GLU A 88 -41.15 -6.45 -3.76
N ILE A 89 -40.09 -6.61 -2.99
CA ILE A 89 -38.85 -7.25 -3.44
C ILE A 89 -38.36 -8.27 -2.41
N PRO A 90 -37.68 -9.35 -2.83
CA PRO A 90 -37.04 -10.27 -1.91
C PRO A 90 -35.85 -9.57 -1.20
N ALA A 91 -35.84 -9.69 0.11
CA ALA A 91 -34.80 -9.08 0.95
C ALA A 91 -34.45 -10.05 2.10
N VAL A 92 -33.15 -10.02 2.46
CA VAL A 92 -32.66 -10.67 3.68
C VAL A 92 -32.59 -9.59 4.77
N ILE A 93 -33.32 -9.84 5.87
CA ILE A 93 -33.36 -8.90 7.00
C ILE A 93 -32.36 -9.36 8.04
N ARG A 94 -31.32 -8.57 8.28
CA ARG A 94 -30.35 -8.81 9.35
C ARG A 94 -30.19 -7.56 10.22
N LYS A 95 -30.00 -7.77 11.52
CA LYS A 95 -29.69 -6.67 12.44
C LYS A 95 -28.20 -6.37 12.37
N TYR A 96 -27.85 -5.22 11.86
CA TYR A 96 -26.49 -4.70 11.85
C TYR A 96 -26.42 -3.39 12.65
N SER A 97 -25.31 -3.16 13.35
CA SER A 97 -25.01 -1.85 13.88
C SER A 97 -24.71 -0.86 12.76
N GLU A 98 -24.78 0.44 13.02
CA GLU A 98 -24.38 1.46 12.01
C GLU A 98 -22.94 1.27 11.55
N GLU A 99 -22.06 0.88 12.46
CA GLU A 99 -20.65 0.58 12.20
C GLU A 99 -20.49 -0.62 11.25
N GLN A 100 -21.18 -1.73 11.51
CA GLN A 100 -21.17 -2.90 10.63
C GLN A 100 -21.73 -2.58 9.24
N VAL A 101 -22.78 -1.76 9.15
CA VAL A 101 -23.33 -1.32 7.85
C VAL A 101 -22.30 -0.51 7.06
N ALA A 102 -21.55 0.39 7.74
CA ALA A 102 -20.51 1.18 7.11
C ALA A 102 -19.32 0.31 6.66
N GLU A 103 -18.90 -0.63 7.49
CA GLU A 103 -17.84 -1.61 7.18
C GLU A 103 -18.19 -2.44 5.93
N ILE A 104 -19.38 -3.06 5.90
CA ILE A 104 -19.86 -3.86 4.76
C ILE A 104 -19.90 -3.03 3.47
N ALA A 105 -20.37 -1.79 3.55
CA ALA A 105 -20.42 -0.88 2.41
C ALA A 105 -19.03 -0.51 1.88
N LEU A 106 -18.06 -0.35 2.77
CA LEU A 106 -16.67 -0.08 2.41
C LEU A 106 -15.99 -1.29 1.76
N ILE A 107 -16.21 -2.49 2.31
CA ILE A 107 -15.71 -3.74 1.73
C ILE A 107 -16.32 -3.99 0.33
N GLU A 108 -17.65 -3.81 0.16
CA GLU A 108 -18.30 -3.91 -1.17
C GLU A 108 -17.65 -2.94 -2.16
N ASN A 109 -17.39 -1.69 -1.72
CA ASN A 109 -16.76 -0.70 -2.58
C ASN A 109 -15.32 -1.10 -2.99
N LEU A 110 -14.55 -1.72 -2.07
CA LEU A 110 -13.19 -2.20 -2.34
C LEU A 110 -13.13 -3.41 -3.28
N GLN A 111 -14.20 -4.17 -3.41
CA GLN A 111 -14.31 -5.30 -4.34
C GLN A 111 -14.62 -4.88 -5.79
N ARG A 112 -14.66 -3.57 -6.08
CA ARG A 112 -14.94 -3.07 -7.43
C ARG A 112 -13.72 -3.17 -8.33
N GLU A 113 -13.96 -3.49 -9.61
CA GLU A 113 -12.90 -3.68 -10.61
C GLU A 113 -12.18 -2.39 -11.04
N ASN A 114 -12.73 -1.20 -10.75
CA ASN A 114 -12.26 0.08 -11.32
C ASN A 114 -11.70 1.06 -10.27
N LEU A 115 -11.21 0.58 -9.15
CA LEU A 115 -10.53 1.43 -8.18
C LEU A 115 -9.11 1.73 -8.63
N ASN A 116 -8.68 2.99 -8.51
CA ASN A 116 -7.26 3.28 -8.68
C ASN A 116 -6.45 2.80 -7.44
N PRO A 117 -5.13 2.59 -7.59
CA PRO A 117 -4.31 2.04 -6.51
C PRO A 117 -4.31 2.87 -5.21
N ILE A 118 -4.52 4.17 -5.30
CA ILE A 118 -4.56 5.07 -4.14
C ILE A 118 -5.93 4.99 -3.45
N GLU A 119 -7.03 4.96 -4.21
CA GLU A 119 -8.37 4.73 -3.64
C GLU A 119 -8.45 3.40 -2.89
N GLU A 120 -7.88 2.35 -3.46
CA GLU A 120 -7.79 1.04 -2.82
C GLU A 120 -7.00 1.11 -1.50
N ALA A 121 -5.84 1.78 -1.51
CA ALA A 121 -5.01 1.96 -0.32
C ALA A 121 -5.72 2.77 0.77
N ILE A 122 -6.42 3.84 0.40
CA ILE A 122 -7.23 4.65 1.33
C ILE A 122 -8.33 3.80 1.95
N GLY A 123 -9.02 2.98 1.15
CA GLY A 123 -10.07 2.09 1.65
C GLY A 123 -9.54 1.07 2.68
N TYR A 124 -8.36 0.48 2.44
CA TYR A 124 -7.73 -0.42 3.42
C TYR A 124 -7.32 0.33 4.69
N ASN A 125 -6.79 1.54 4.55
CA ASN A 125 -6.43 2.34 5.72
C ASN A 125 -7.65 2.69 6.57
N LEU A 126 -8.77 3.07 5.95
CA LEU A 126 -10.03 3.33 6.65
C LEU A 126 -10.54 2.09 7.39
N LEU A 127 -10.44 0.89 6.79
CA LEU A 127 -10.82 -0.36 7.47
C LEU A 127 -9.94 -0.62 8.72
N MET A 128 -8.67 -0.26 8.67
CA MET A 128 -7.79 -0.40 9.83
C MET A 128 -8.07 0.64 10.91
N ASP A 129 -8.23 1.91 10.53
CA ASP A 129 -8.30 3.04 11.46
C ASP A 129 -9.70 3.18 12.10
N GLU A 130 -10.77 3.04 11.31
CA GLU A 130 -12.14 3.25 11.82
C GLU A 130 -12.78 1.96 12.37
N PHE A 131 -12.43 0.80 11.78
CA PHE A 131 -13.04 -0.48 12.16
C PHE A 131 -12.07 -1.42 12.90
N ASN A 132 -10.86 -0.95 13.23
CA ASN A 132 -9.82 -1.71 13.95
C ASN A 132 -9.50 -3.09 13.34
N LEU A 133 -9.65 -3.23 12.01
CA LEU A 133 -9.37 -4.48 11.33
C LEU A 133 -7.86 -4.66 11.11
N THR A 134 -7.38 -5.88 11.31
CA THR A 134 -6.00 -6.24 10.96
C THR A 134 -5.87 -6.46 9.45
N GLN A 135 -4.65 -6.29 8.91
CA GLN A 135 -4.37 -6.60 7.50
C GLN A 135 -4.76 -8.03 7.11
N GLU A 136 -4.67 -8.97 8.06
CA GLU A 136 -5.06 -10.36 7.88
C GLU A 136 -6.58 -10.49 7.66
N LEU A 137 -7.38 -9.88 8.55
CA LEU A 137 -8.84 -9.88 8.42
C LEU A 137 -9.30 -9.18 7.14
N ILE A 138 -8.66 -8.06 6.77
CA ILE A 138 -8.96 -7.36 5.51
C ILE A 138 -8.68 -8.27 4.32
N SER A 139 -7.52 -8.98 4.34
CA SER A 139 -7.15 -9.89 3.24
C SER A 139 -8.16 -10.99 3.02
N GLN A 140 -8.66 -11.58 4.09
CA GLN A 140 -9.72 -12.60 4.07
C GLN A 140 -11.03 -12.05 3.51
N ARG A 141 -11.49 -10.89 4.01
CA ARG A 141 -12.77 -10.29 3.61
C ARG A 141 -12.80 -9.74 2.18
N VAL A 142 -11.65 -9.27 1.67
CA VAL A 142 -11.54 -8.71 0.32
C VAL A 142 -11.10 -9.76 -0.72
N GLY A 143 -10.63 -10.93 -0.28
CA GLY A 143 -10.13 -12.00 -1.16
C GLY A 143 -8.78 -11.69 -1.80
N LYS A 144 -7.93 -10.88 -1.12
CA LYS A 144 -6.57 -10.55 -1.57
C LYS A 144 -5.54 -11.04 -0.57
N SER A 145 -4.31 -11.28 -1.02
CA SER A 145 -3.25 -11.69 -0.09
C SER A 145 -2.87 -10.55 0.89
N ARG A 146 -2.50 -10.90 2.13
CA ARG A 146 -1.99 -9.94 3.13
C ARG A 146 -0.84 -9.09 2.58
N SER A 147 0.04 -9.68 1.78
CA SER A 147 1.15 -8.96 1.14
C SER A 147 0.67 -7.93 0.11
N ALA A 148 -0.43 -8.19 -0.60
CA ALA A 148 -1.05 -7.22 -1.50
C ALA A 148 -1.60 -6.02 -0.71
N ILE A 149 -2.33 -6.27 0.39
CA ILE A 149 -2.84 -5.21 1.28
C ILE A 149 -1.69 -4.34 1.82
N ALA A 150 -0.65 -4.98 2.37
CA ALA A 150 0.51 -4.28 2.89
C ALA A 150 1.21 -3.41 1.82
N ASN A 151 1.33 -3.91 0.59
CA ASN A 151 1.90 -3.16 -0.53
C ASN A 151 1.02 -1.98 -0.94
N SER A 152 -0.31 -2.15 -0.98
CA SER A 152 -1.24 -1.05 -1.25
C SER A 152 -1.14 0.04 -0.19
N LEU A 153 -1.15 -0.31 1.09
CA LEU A 153 -1.02 0.65 2.20
C LEU A 153 0.29 1.47 2.12
N ARG A 154 1.39 0.85 1.71
CA ARG A 154 2.66 1.55 1.51
C ARG A 154 2.60 2.64 0.45
N LEU A 155 1.68 2.58 -0.50
CA LEU A 155 1.52 3.62 -1.53
C LEU A 155 1.14 4.98 -0.92
N LEU A 156 0.45 4.99 0.22
CA LEU A 156 0.09 6.23 0.94
C LEU A 156 1.29 6.97 1.53
N SER A 157 2.44 6.31 1.65
CA SER A 157 3.69 6.94 2.10
C SER A 157 4.49 7.61 0.97
N LEU A 158 4.01 7.54 -0.26
CA LEU A 158 4.62 8.24 -1.40
C LEU A 158 4.24 9.72 -1.37
N GLU A 159 5.08 10.53 -1.98
CA GLU A 159 4.85 11.96 -2.17
C GLU A 159 3.60 12.22 -3.03
N ASP A 160 2.85 13.30 -2.74
CA ASP A 160 1.59 13.64 -3.41
C ASP A 160 1.71 13.70 -4.95
N GLU A 161 2.86 14.14 -5.46
CA GLU A 161 3.14 14.19 -6.90
C GLU A 161 3.11 12.77 -7.51
N ILE A 162 3.70 11.79 -6.82
CA ILE A 162 3.75 10.40 -7.27
C ILE A 162 2.38 9.73 -7.11
N GLN A 163 1.66 10.03 -6.02
CA GLN A 163 0.29 9.53 -5.83
C GLN A 163 -0.64 10.02 -6.96
N LYS A 164 -0.53 11.28 -7.37
CA LYS A 164 -1.28 11.81 -8.52
C LYS A 164 -0.98 11.06 -9.81
N MET A 165 0.29 10.70 -10.05
CA MET A 165 0.69 9.91 -11.23
C MET A 165 0.07 8.50 -11.21
N LEU A 166 -0.08 7.90 -10.02
CA LEU A 166 -0.77 6.61 -9.84
C LEU A 166 -2.27 6.71 -10.08
N ILE A 167 -2.92 7.79 -9.61
CA ILE A 167 -4.34 8.06 -9.83
C ILE A 167 -4.62 8.26 -11.33
N LEU A 168 -3.75 8.97 -12.04
CA LEU A 168 -3.85 9.21 -13.49
C LEU A 168 -3.48 7.97 -14.32
N GLY A 169 -2.95 6.91 -13.71
CA GLY A 169 -2.52 5.69 -14.41
C GLY A 169 -1.23 5.83 -15.21
N THR A 170 -0.51 6.95 -15.10
CA THR A 170 0.81 7.16 -15.75
C THR A 170 1.90 6.31 -15.08
N LEU A 171 1.72 5.96 -13.82
CA LEU A 171 2.51 4.98 -13.10
C LEU A 171 1.65 3.79 -12.68
N THR A 172 2.24 2.60 -12.66
CA THR A 172 1.60 1.38 -12.17
C THR A 172 1.99 1.09 -10.71
N SER A 173 1.23 0.24 -10.00
CA SER A 173 1.59 -0.23 -8.67
C SER A 173 2.96 -0.93 -8.62
N GLY A 174 3.39 -1.54 -9.74
CA GLY A 174 4.73 -2.11 -9.89
C GLY A 174 5.82 -1.05 -9.86
N HIS A 175 5.64 0.04 -10.60
CA HIS A 175 6.55 1.20 -10.58
C HIS A 175 6.62 1.83 -9.18
N ALA A 176 5.47 1.99 -8.52
CA ALA A 176 5.42 2.54 -7.17
C ALA A 176 6.21 1.69 -6.15
N ARG A 177 6.20 0.36 -6.26
CA ARG A 177 7.02 -0.52 -5.41
C ARG A 177 8.52 -0.34 -5.65
N ALA A 178 8.94 -0.15 -6.90
CA ALA A 178 10.33 0.16 -7.22
C ALA A 178 10.74 1.51 -6.63
N ILE A 179 9.89 2.53 -6.72
CA ILE A 179 10.11 3.87 -6.15
C ILE A 179 10.20 3.81 -4.62
N LEU A 180 9.31 3.05 -3.95
CA LEU A 180 9.29 2.86 -2.49
C LEU A 180 10.52 2.13 -1.95
N SER A 181 11.34 1.51 -2.80
CA SER A 181 12.62 0.94 -2.38
C SER A 181 13.69 2.00 -2.07
N LEU A 182 13.49 3.23 -2.51
CA LEU A 182 14.38 4.36 -2.24
C LEU A 182 13.97 5.05 -0.92
N ASP A 183 14.93 5.36 -0.06
CA ASP A 183 14.69 6.07 1.20
C ASP A 183 14.56 7.59 1.00
N ASP A 184 15.23 8.12 0.00
CA ASP A 184 15.33 9.56 -0.28
C ASP A 184 14.17 10.03 -1.14
N LYS A 185 13.46 11.07 -0.68
CA LYS A 185 12.29 11.65 -1.37
C LYS A 185 12.64 12.27 -2.73
N GLU A 186 13.80 12.96 -2.82
CA GLU A 186 14.23 13.59 -4.07
C GLU A 186 14.54 12.51 -5.12
N LEU A 187 15.16 11.40 -4.71
CA LEU A 187 15.42 10.26 -5.59
C LEU A 187 14.14 9.57 -6.04
N ARG A 188 13.11 9.48 -5.18
CA ARG A 188 11.79 8.94 -5.56
C ARG A 188 11.15 9.79 -6.64
N ILE A 189 11.12 11.10 -6.47
CA ILE A 189 10.57 12.03 -7.47
C ILE A 189 11.39 11.99 -8.78
N ALA A 190 12.72 11.97 -8.70
CA ALA A 190 13.55 11.86 -9.88
C ALA A 190 13.33 10.55 -10.64
N LEU A 191 13.23 9.44 -9.91
CA LEU A 191 12.94 8.12 -10.51
C LEU A 191 11.55 8.08 -11.15
N SER A 192 10.52 8.64 -10.50
CA SER A 192 9.15 8.67 -11.05
C SER A 192 9.07 9.43 -12.37
N LYS A 193 9.73 10.60 -12.46
CA LYS A 193 9.80 11.37 -13.71
C LYS A 193 10.52 10.61 -14.81
N ARG A 194 11.65 10.00 -14.49
CA ARG A 194 12.43 9.23 -15.46
C ARG A 194 11.71 7.98 -15.96
N ILE A 195 10.91 7.31 -15.11
CA ILE A 195 10.06 6.19 -15.56
C ILE A 195 9.09 6.62 -16.64
N ILE A 196 8.51 7.82 -16.52
CA ILE A 196 7.55 8.36 -17.49
C ILE A 196 8.27 8.84 -18.77
N GLU A 197 9.35 9.60 -18.62
CA GLU A 197 10.11 10.18 -19.75
C GLU A 197 10.73 9.09 -20.63
N ASP A 198 11.34 8.09 -20.02
CA ASP A 198 12.04 7.00 -20.72
C ASP A 198 11.11 5.79 -21.02
N ASN A 199 9.82 5.86 -20.63
CA ASN A 199 8.83 4.78 -20.78
C ASN A 199 9.33 3.43 -20.22
N LEU A 200 9.94 3.46 -19.02
CA LEU A 200 10.56 2.29 -18.42
C LEU A 200 9.50 1.27 -17.98
N ASN A 201 9.77 0.01 -18.20
CA ASN A 201 8.98 -1.07 -17.60
C ASN A 201 9.38 -1.30 -16.13
N VAL A 202 8.57 -2.07 -15.39
CA VAL A 202 8.79 -2.31 -13.95
C VAL A 202 10.18 -2.86 -13.65
N ARG A 203 10.69 -3.80 -14.44
CA ARG A 203 12.02 -4.40 -14.24
C ARG A 203 13.15 -3.39 -14.44
N GLN A 204 13.03 -2.50 -15.44
CA GLN A 204 13.99 -1.42 -15.68
C GLN A 204 13.95 -0.40 -14.53
N ALA A 205 12.75 -0.05 -14.04
CA ALA A 205 12.59 0.83 -12.88
C ALA A 205 13.22 0.24 -11.62
N GLU A 206 13.04 -1.07 -11.35
CA GLU A 206 13.69 -1.76 -10.24
C GLU A 206 15.23 -1.79 -10.37
N ALA A 207 15.75 -2.03 -11.58
CA ALA A 207 17.18 -2.00 -11.84
C ALA A 207 17.77 -0.60 -11.59
N LEU A 208 17.09 0.44 -12.07
CA LEU A 208 17.49 1.84 -11.88
C LEU A 208 17.42 2.24 -10.40
N ALA A 209 16.37 1.85 -9.68
CA ALA A 209 16.26 2.05 -8.24
C ALA A 209 17.44 1.44 -7.48
N LYS A 210 17.81 0.19 -7.81
CA LYS A 210 19.00 -0.49 -7.23
C LYS A 210 20.31 0.23 -7.53
N GLN A 211 20.45 0.81 -8.73
CA GLN A 211 21.63 1.62 -9.07
C GLN A 211 21.71 2.92 -8.25
N LEU A 212 20.56 3.60 -8.07
CA LEU A 212 20.46 4.82 -7.27
C LEU A 212 20.73 4.54 -5.79
N GLN A 213 20.26 3.40 -5.24
CA GLN A 213 20.60 2.97 -3.89
C GLN A 213 22.11 2.71 -3.71
N LYS A 214 22.74 2.07 -4.68
CA LYS A 214 24.19 1.78 -4.63
C LYS A 214 25.05 3.04 -4.76
N LYS A 215 24.56 4.04 -5.46
CA LYS A 215 25.10 5.39 -5.39
C LYS A 215 24.61 6.02 -4.09
N LYS A 216 25.06 5.49 -2.91
CA LYS A 216 25.00 6.27 -1.67
C LYS A 216 25.51 7.66 -2.02
N PRO A 217 24.84 8.75 -1.61
CA PRO A 217 25.40 10.06 -1.78
C PRO A 217 26.80 9.97 -1.18
N GLN A 218 27.83 10.22 -2.00
CA GLN A 218 29.12 10.58 -1.44
C GLN A 218 28.72 11.70 -0.48
N LYS A 219 28.90 11.45 0.85
CA LYS A 219 28.78 12.51 1.86
C LYS A 219 29.35 13.74 1.20
N LYS A 220 28.53 14.80 1.04
CA LYS A 220 28.99 16.09 0.54
C LYS A 220 30.38 16.24 1.13
N LYS A 221 31.44 16.34 0.28
CA LYS A 221 32.77 16.59 0.77
C LYS A 221 32.61 17.86 1.60
N THR A 222 32.46 17.68 2.91
CA THR A 222 32.67 18.77 3.85
C THR A 222 34.02 19.33 3.40
N GLU A 223 34.06 20.61 3.10
CA GLU A 223 35.30 21.27 2.75
C GLU A 223 36.35 20.81 3.75
N LYS A 224 37.39 20.11 3.24
CA LYS A 224 38.43 19.55 4.09
C LYS A 224 38.97 20.70 4.91
N THR A 225 38.87 20.61 6.22
CA THR A 225 39.48 21.61 7.10
C THR A 225 40.99 21.60 6.89
N ALA A 226 41.66 22.72 7.17
CA ALA A 226 43.13 22.76 7.09
C ALA A 226 43.75 21.59 7.84
N TYR A 227 43.16 21.16 8.92
CA TYR A 227 43.53 20.01 9.74
C TYR A 227 43.36 18.66 9.00
N ASP A 228 42.32 18.46 8.25
CA ASP A 228 42.12 17.24 7.45
C ASP A 228 43.20 17.07 6.37
N ILE A 229 43.64 18.20 5.79
CA ILE A 229 44.72 18.21 4.80
C ILE A 229 46.04 17.82 5.45
N GLU A 230 46.30 18.25 6.68
CA GLU A 230 47.50 17.92 7.44
C GLU A 230 47.52 16.43 7.84
N ILE A 231 46.41 15.88 8.30
CA ILE A 231 46.28 14.46 8.58
C ILE A 231 46.48 13.61 7.33
N GLU A 232 45.97 14.03 6.17
CA GLU A 232 46.18 13.34 4.90
C GLU A 232 47.66 13.32 4.48
N LYS A 233 48.41 14.43 4.71
CA LYS A 233 49.86 14.46 4.49
C LYS A 233 50.60 13.47 5.41
N ILE A 234 50.26 13.46 6.70
CA ILE A 234 50.84 12.53 7.68
C ILE A 234 50.56 11.08 7.28
N GLN A 235 49.32 10.79 6.88
CA GLN A 235 48.91 9.46 6.42
C GLN A 235 49.73 9.01 5.20
N ASN A 236 49.92 9.88 4.22
CA ASN A 236 50.73 9.59 3.04
C ASN A 236 52.19 9.36 3.38
N THR A 237 52.75 10.18 4.27
CA THR A 237 54.15 10.04 4.74
C THR A 237 54.33 8.70 5.45
N LEU A 238 53.43 8.32 6.37
CA LEU A 238 53.46 7.04 7.05
C LEU A 238 53.32 5.86 6.10
N SER A 239 52.38 5.93 5.15
CA SER A 239 52.19 4.91 4.12
C SER A 239 53.45 4.71 3.27
N SER A 240 54.13 5.79 2.88
CA SER A 240 55.37 5.74 2.12
C SER A 240 56.53 5.17 2.97
N ALA A 241 56.66 5.58 4.24
CA ALA A 241 57.70 5.12 5.11
C ALA A 241 57.55 3.62 5.45
N MET A 242 56.33 3.17 5.70
CA MET A 242 56.02 1.78 6.07
C MET A 242 55.86 0.84 4.89
N GLY A 243 55.77 1.38 3.66
CA GLY A 243 55.57 0.58 2.45
C GLY A 243 54.23 -0.18 2.43
N THR A 244 53.27 0.22 3.23
CA THR A 244 51.93 -0.40 3.33
C THR A 244 50.87 0.68 3.56
N LYS A 245 49.58 0.27 3.39
CA LYS A 245 48.49 1.22 3.50
C LYS A 245 48.19 1.56 4.96
N VAL A 246 48.31 2.83 5.29
CA VAL A 246 47.97 3.38 6.61
C VAL A 246 46.71 4.24 6.47
N ARG A 247 45.81 4.12 7.40
CA ARG A 247 44.60 4.95 7.55
C ARG A 247 44.60 5.63 8.91
N ILE A 248 44.38 6.94 8.93
CA ILE A 248 44.23 7.69 10.17
C ILE A 248 42.80 8.21 10.26
N ASN A 249 42.03 7.61 11.19
CA ASN A 249 40.67 8.07 11.52
C ASN A 249 40.79 8.98 12.76
N HIS A 250 40.42 10.24 12.62
CA HIS A 250 40.56 11.25 13.66
C HIS A 250 39.24 11.87 14.04
N THR A 251 39.06 12.12 15.34
CA THR A 251 37.96 12.90 15.92
C THR A 251 38.53 13.83 16.97
N ALA A 252 37.84 14.93 17.32
CA ALA A 252 38.32 15.95 18.26
C ALA A 252 38.80 15.39 19.63
N LYS A 253 38.42 14.21 20.05
CA LYS A 253 38.77 13.61 21.35
C LYS A 253 39.60 12.34 21.25
N LYS A 254 39.61 11.64 20.13
CA LYS A 254 40.39 10.42 19.93
C LYS A 254 40.65 10.14 18.47
N GLY A 255 41.79 9.50 18.19
CA GLY A 255 42.13 9.01 16.87
C GLY A 255 42.46 7.53 16.88
N LYS A 256 42.41 6.90 15.70
CA LYS A 256 42.77 5.52 15.46
C LYS A 256 43.63 5.45 14.21
N ILE A 257 44.81 4.78 14.33
CA ILE A 257 45.69 4.51 13.20
C ILE A 257 45.52 3.03 12.87
N GLU A 258 45.18 2.73 11.63
CA GLU A 258 45.04 1.38 11.08
C GLU A 258 46.14 1.16 10.05
N ILE A 259 46.95 0.10 10.23
CA ILE A 259 48.04 -0.29 9.32
C ILE A 259 47.65 -1.65 8.74
N GLU A 260 47.50 -1.74 7.41
CA GLU A 260 47.21 -2.99 6.72
C GLU A 260 48.55 -3.76 6.55
N TYR A 261 48.58 -5.08 6.79
CA TYR A 261 49.73 -5.98 6.54
C TYR A 261 49.24 -7.24 5.81
N TYR A 262 50.14 -7.82 5.01
CA TYR A 262 49.83 -8.98 4.15
C TYR A 262 50.75 -10.17 4.48
N GLY A 263 50.49 -10.85 5.58
CA GLY A 263 51.28 -12.01 6.06
C GLY A 263 52.19 -11.70 7.23
N ASN A 264 52.80 -12.76 7.79
CA ASN A 264 53.63 -12.69 9.04
C ASN A 264 54.89 -11.89 8.81
N GLU A 265 55.57 -12.07 7.69
CA GLU A 265 56.82 -11.32 7.36
C GLU A 265 56.55 -9.82 7.26
N ASP A 266 55.45 -9.42 6.69
CA ASP A 266 55.02 -8.03 6.58
C ASP A 266 54.66 -7.46 7.94
N LEU A 267 54.02 -8.26 8.81
CA LEU A 267 53.73 -7.88 10.20
C LEU A 267 55.03 -7.62 10.99
N GLU A 268 56.03 -8.50 10.90
CA GLU A 268 57.33 -8.33 11.56
C GLU A 268 58.04 -7.06 11.07
N ARG A 269 57.98 -6.77 9.77
CA ARG A 269 58.51 -5.54 9.17
C ARG A 269 57.82 -4.31 9.74
N VAL A 270 56.49 -4.31 9.82
CA VAL A 270 55.70 -3.21 10.40
C VAL A 270 56.00 -3.02 11.88
N LEU A 271 56.09 -4.13 12.67
CA LEU A 271 56.42 -4.09 14.09
C LEU A 271 57.86 -3.58 14.33
N GLY A 272 58.78 -3.84 13.40
CA GLY A 272 60.14 -3.33 13.43
C GLY A 272 60.23 -1.81 13.45
N PHE A 273 59.32 -1.10 12.80
CA PHE A 273 59.25 0.37 12.87
C PHE A 273 58.90 0.90 14.27
N PHE A 274 58.29 0.09 15.12
CA PHE A 274 57.94 0.47 16.50
C PHE A 274 58.93 -0.03 17.51
N ASN A 275 60.07 -0.58 17.08
CA ASN A 275 61.08 -1.22 17.96
C ASN A 275 60.50 -2.35 18.84
N ILE A 276 59.41 -2.96 18.42
CA ILE A 276 58.82 -4.10 19.12
C ILE A 276 59.45 -5.36 18.52
N LYS A 277 60.39 -6.02 19.28
CA LYS A 277 60.86 -7.34 18.91
C LYS A 277 59.84 -8.34 19.42
N GLY A 278 59.27 -9.16 18.49
CA GLY A 278 58.49 -10.32 18.89
C GLY A 278 59.40 -11.28 19.66
N GLU A 279 58.96 -11.78 20.80
CA GLU A 279 59.60 -12.88 21.53
C GLU A 279 59.43 -14.19 20.77
#